data_d883a190b22ff5b3ae2aa2ab03ddf05d
#
_entry.id   d883a190b22ff5b3ae2aa2ab03ddf05d
#
_cell.length_a   1.000
_cell.length_b   1.000
_cell.length_c   1.000
_cell.angle_alpha   90.00
_cell.angle_beta   90.00
_cell.angle_gamma   90.00
#
_symmetry.space_group_name_H-M   'P 1'
#
loop_
_entity.id
_entity.type
_entity.pdbx_description
1 polymer ?
#
loop_
_entity_poly.entity_id
_entity_poly.type
_entity_poly.pdbx_seq_one_letter_code
_entity_poly.pdbx_strand_id
1 'polypeptide(L)'
;IFTPGDNDWTDCDRPSNGGFSSRERLDHERQVFFSTPFSLGQRRLRQEVQTEPLCLGVNGFVPCVENRRWTAGGVTYATLNIQGSCNNLCDTAPDPAEYAARNLANIAWMQTTFQAALTRRSAAVMLITQATPAGIRPTGRGLRCVTRRRWCRPTASLMAITTSSARCATK
;
A
#
# COMPACT_ATOMS: atom_id res chain seq x y z
N ILE A 1 7.66 0.36 9.80
CA ILE A 1 6.74 0.70 8.70
C ILE A 1 5.73 -0.43 8.58
N PHE A 2 4.47 -0.09 8.40
CA PHE A 2 3.37 -1.03 8.24
C PHE A 2 2.63 -0.72 6.93
N THR A 3 2.17 -1.75 6.24
CA THR A 3 1.22 -1.68 5.12
C THR A 3 0.24 -2.83 5.29
N PRO A 4 -1.08 -2.60 5.19
CA PRO A 4 -2.08 -3.64 5.37
C PRO A 4 -1.93 -4.77 4.35
N GLY A 5 -2.18 -6.00 4.78
CA GLY A 5 -2.27 -7.18 3.94
C GLY A 5 -3.68 -7.76 3.94
N ASP A 6 -3.90 -8.81 3.16
CA ASP A 6 -5.20 -9.50 3.08
C ASP A 6 -5.64 -10.06 4.44
N ASN A 7 -4.73 -10.69 5.17
CA ASN A 7 -5.01 -11.25 6.49
C ASN A 7 -5.38 -10.20 7.56
N ASP A 8 -5.07 -8.94 7.31
CA ASP A 8 -5.33 -7.87 8.26
C ASP A 8 -6.79 -7.38 8.15
N TRP A 9 -7.38 -7.39 6.94
CA TRP A 9 -8.70 -6.84 6.74
C TRP A 9 -9.59 -7.57 5.71
N THR A 10 -9.13 -7.91 4.48
CA THR A 10 -10.02 -8.54 3.48
C THR A 10 -10.40 -9.96 3.87
N ASP A 11 -9.45 -10.77 4.31
CA ASP A 11 -9.69 -12.14 4.74
C ASP A 11 -10.56 -12.27 6.00
N CYS A 12 -10.85 -11.15 6.68
CA CYS A 12 -11.73 -11.12 7.84
C CYS A 12 -13.20 -11.36 7.47
N ASP A 13 -13.58 -11.29 6.20
CA ASP A 13 -14.92 -11.59 5.68
C ASP A 13 -15.23 -13.10 5.68
N ARG A 14 -14.21 -13.94 5.78
CA ARG A 14 -14.38 -15.40 5.84
C ARG A 14 -15.05 -15.81 7.16
N PRO A 15 -16.04 -16.72 7.13
CA PRO A 15 -16.70 -17.19 8.36
C PRO A 15 -15.73 -17.72 9.41
N SER A 16 -14.66 -18.41 8.98
CA SER A 16 -13.59 -18.89 9.88
C SER A 16 -12.84 -17.77 10.59
N ASN A 17 -12.86 -16.55 10.06
CA ASN A 17 -12.14 -15.38 10.55
C ASN A 17 -13.09 -14.33 11.17
N GLY A 18 -14.37 -14.69 11.36
CA GLY A 18 -15.36 -13.89 12.04
C GLY A 18 -16.45 -13.27 11.14
N GLY A 19 -16.32 -13.34 9.81
CA GLY A 19 -17.34 -12.86 8.87
C GLY A 19 -17.55 -11.33 8.94
N PHE A 20 -16.48 -10.58 9.16
CA PHE A 20 -16.53 -9.11 9.27
C PHE A 20 -16.58 -8.43 7.90
N SER A 21 -17.15 -7.25 7.83
CA SER A 21 -17.05 -6.39 6.64
C SER A 21 -15.60 -5.96 6.42
N SER A 22 -15.09 -6.14 5.21
CA SER A 22 -13.74 -5.69 4.85
C SER A 22 -13.55 -4.19 5.06
N ARG A 23 -14.56 -3.36 4.74
CA ARG A 23 -14.50 -1.90 4.97
C ARG A 23 -14.39 -1.56 6.45
N GLU A 24 -15.18 -2.25 7.29
CA GLU A 24 -15.16 -2.03 8.74
C GLU A 24 -13.78 -2.39 9.31
N ARG A 25 -13.19 -3.50 8.85
CA ARG A 25 -11.86 -3.90 9.28
C ARG A 25 -10.79 -2.91 8.83
N LEU A 26 -10.86 -2.45 7.59
CA LEU A 26 -9.91 -1.44 7.11
C LEU A 26 -10.05 -0.11 7.87
N ASP A 27 -11.27 0.33 8.18
CA ASP A 27 -11.48 1.54 8.98
C ASP A 27 -10.96 1.37 10.42
N HIS A 28 -11.10 0.17 11.00
CA HIS A 28 -10.48 -0.16 12.27
C HIS A 28 -8.96 -0.10 12.22
N GLU A 29 -8.33 -0.67 11.20
CA GLU A 29 -6.89 -0.58 10.96
C GLU A 29 -6.40 0.88 10.84
N ARG A 30 -7.15 1.71 10.11
CA ARG A 30 -6.86 3.14 9.97
C ARG A 30 -6.83 3.85 11.31
N GLN A 31 -7.75 3.51 12.21
CA GLN A 31 -7.81 4.07 13.56
C GLN A 31 -6.65 3.59 14.44
N VAL A 32 -6.34 2.29 14.39
CA VAL A 32 -5.33 1.69 15.28
C VAL A 32 -3.91 2.00 14.83
N PHE A 33 -3.60 1.82 13.55
CA PHE A 33 -2.23 1.87 13.06
C PHE A 33 -1.86 3.15 12.33
N PHE A 34 -2.85 3.93 11.87
CA PHE A 34 -2.64 5.09 11.03
C PHE A 34 -3.19 6.40 11.59
N SER A 35 -3.54 6.44 12.87
CA SER A 35 -4.10 7.61 13.57
C SER A 35 -3.13 8.80 13.65
N THR A 36 -1.85 8.60 13.43
CA THR A 36 -0.83 9.66 13.45
C THR A 36 0.06 9.61 12.21
N PRO A 37 0.75 10.71 11.83
CA PRO A 37 1.67 10.71 10.70
C PRO A 37 3.05 10.11 11.05
N PHE A 38 3.13 9.28 12.06
CA PHE A 38 4.38 8.65 12.49
C PHE A 38 4.37 7.15 12.29
N SER A 39 5.54 6.58 11.98
CA SER A 39 5.71 5.13 11.95
C SER A 39 5.52 4.52 13.34
N LEU A 40 5.13 3.24 13.35
CA LEU A 40 5.11 2.43 14.56
C LEU A 40 6.54 2.09 15.01
N GLY A 41 6.72 1.84 16.30
CA GLY A 41 7.97 1.43 16.89
C GLY A 41 8.65 2.51 17.72
N GLN A 42 9.79 2.18 18.33
CA GLN A 42 10.49 3.03 19.31
C GLN A 42 11.08 4.29 18.67
N ARG A 43 11.64 4.18 17.47
CA ARG A 43 12.15 5.30 16.67
C ARG A 43 11.09 5.74 15.68
N ARG A 44 10.32 6.74 16.04
CA ARG A 44 9.23 7.25 15.20
C ARG A 44 9.77 8.05 14.03
N LEU A 45 9.45 7.60 12.81
CA LEU A 45 9.71 8.30 11.57
C LEU A 45 8.45 9.06 11.15
N ARG A 46 8.57 10.37 10.94
CA ARG A 46 7.47 11.16 10.35
C ARG A 46 7.30 10.77 8.88
N GLN A 47 6.06 10.57 8.47
CA GLN A 47 5.66 10.19 7.12
C GLN A 47 4.66 11.19 6.57
N GLU A 48 4.71 11.42 5.27
CA GLU A 48 3.62 12.07 4.56
C GLU A 48 2.47 11.07 4.42
N VAL A 49 1.25 11.58 4.43
CA VAL A 49 0.02 10.79 4.47
C VAL A 49 -0.85 11.23 3.31
N GLN A 50 -1.52 10.30 2.66
CA GLN A 50 -2.56 10.64 1.69
C GLN A 50 -3.82 11.08 2.44
N THR A 51 -4.11 12.37 2.40
CA THR A 51 -5.19 13.00 3.18
C THR A 51 -6.46 13.28 2.37
N GLU A 52 -6.39 13.15 1.05
CA GLU A 52 -7.56 13.32 0.18
C GLU A 52 -8.56 12.18 0.43
N PRO A 53 -9.89 12.47 0.54
CA PRO A 53 -10.90 11.48 0.82
C PRO A 53 -11.27 10.68 -0.45
N LEU A 54 -10.36 9.84 -0.92
CA LEU A 54 -10.49 9.05 -2.14
C LEU A 54 -10.82 7.57 -1.89
N CYS A 55 -10.60 7.06 -0.68
CA CYS A 55 -10.91 5.69 -0.30
C CYS A 55 -12.34 5.57 0.23
N LEU A 56 -12.93 4.38 0.11
CA LEU A 56 -14.22 4.08 0.72
C LEU A 56 -14.02 3.44 2.11
N GLY A 57 -14.69 4.03 3.09
CA GLY A 57 -14.92 3.47 4.41
C GLY A 57 -16.39 3.04 4.59
N VAL A 58 -16.77 2.70 5.80
CA VAL A 58 -18.16 2.31 6.13
C VAL A 58 -19.12 3.47 5.87
N ASN A 59 -18.75 4.69 6.23
CA ASN A 59 -19.61 5.87 6.18
C ASN A 59 -19.35 6.78 4.97
N GLY A 60 -18.81 6.24 3.87
CA GLY A 60 -18.52 7.00 2.66
C GLY A 60 -17.04 7.22 2.39
N PHE A 61 -16.71 8.28 1.66
CA PHE A 61 -15.34 8.56 1.30
C PHE A 61 -14.51 9.07 2.49
N VAL A 62 -13.32 8.48 2.67
CA VAL A 62 -12.36 8.77 3.74
C VAL A 62 -10.96 8.91 3.17
N PRO A 63 -10.02 9.57 3.87
CA PRO A 63 -8.61 9.57 3.49
C PRO A 63 -8.01 8.16 3.46
N CYS A 64 -7.11 7.92 2.50
CA CYS A 64 -6.36 6.66 2.40
C CYS A 64 -5.10 6.73 3.28
N VAL A 65 -5.30 6.88 4.58
CA VAL A 65 -4.21 7.16 5.55
C VAL A 65 -3.16 6.07 5.67
N GLU A 66 -3.43 4.89 5.17
CA GLU A 66 -2.50 3.76 5.06
C GLU A 66 -1.45 3.97 3.96
N ASN A 67 -1.72 4.84 3.00
CA ASN A 67 -0.75 5.24 1.99
C ASN A 67 0.21 6.28 2.59
N ARG A 68 1.45 5.89 2.77
CA ARG A 68 2.49 6.66 3.46
C ARG A 68 3.69 6.91 2.55
N ARG A 69 4.39 8.02 2.75
CA ARG A 69 5.62 8.34 2.02
C ARG A 69 6.65 8.97 2.95
N TRP A 70 7.93 8.64 2.73
CA TRP A 70 9.07 9.25 3.44
C TRP A 70 10.32 9.19 2.59
N THR A 71 11.36 9.90 3.01
CA THR A 71 12.67 9.85 2.36
C THR A 71 13.72 9.45 3.38
N ALA A 72 14.60 8.52 2.99
CA ALA A 72 15.73 8.11 3.80
C ALA A 72 16.89 7.72 2.87
N GLY A 73 18.12 8.11 3.21
CA GLY A 73 19.32 7.75 2.43
C GLY A 73 19.27 8.17 0.95
N GLY A 74 18.60 9.28 0.64
CA GLY A 74 18.45 9.74 -0.75
C GLY A 74 17.42 8.94 -1.59
N VAL A 75 16.65 8.04 -0.96
CA VAL A 75 15.59 7.25 -1.61
C VAL A 75 14.24 7.70 -1.10
N THR A 76 13.27 7.88 -2.00
CA THR A 76 11.86 8.10 -1.64
C THR A 76 11.16 6.74 -1.56
N TYR A 77 10.51 6.49 -0.43
CA TYR A 77 9.73 5.29 -0.15
C TYR A 77 8.25 5.64 -0.11
N ALA A 78 7.39 4.76 -0.57
CA ALA A 78 5.95 4.87 -0.35
C ALA A 78 5.31 3.50 -0.16
N THR A 79 4.32 3.43 0.73
CA THR A 79 3.40 2.29 0.84
C THR A 79 2.19 2.51 -0.04
N LEU A 80 1.67 1.43 -0.62
CA LEU A 80 0.41 1.38 -1.34
C LEU A 80 -0.39 0.20 -0.77
N ASN A 81 -1.64 0.44 -0.43
CA ASN A 81 -2.53 -0.63 0.02
C ASN A 81 -2.97 -1.47 -1.19
N ILE A 82 -2.15 -2.47 -1.52
CA ILE A 82 -2.40 -3.50 -2.53
C ILE A 82 -2.12 -4.83 -1.86
N GLN A 83 -3.16 -5.62 -1.63
CA GLN A 83 -3.07 -6.89 -0.91
C GLN A 83 -3.42 -8.09 -1.77
N GLY A 84 -3.26 -9.28 -1.21
CA GLY A 84 -3.69 -10.55 -1.79
C GLY A 84 -5.18 -10.60 -2.08
N SER A 85 -5.74 -11.79 -2.22
CA SER A 85 -7.18 -12.00 -2.46
C SER A 85 -7.72 -11.19 -3.65
N CYS A 86 -6.93 -11.13 -4.74
CA CYS A 86 -7.22 -10.33 -5.93
C CYS A 86 -7.52 -8.86 -5.60
N ASN A 87 -6.85 -8.32 -4.57
CA ASN A 87 -7.02 -6.93 -4.15
C ASN A 87 -8.46 -6.59 -3.71
N ASN A 88 -9.09 -7.47 -2.92
CA ASN A 88 -10.48 -7.41 -2.43
C ASN A 88 -11.56 -7.79 -3.46
N LEU A 89 -11.20 -8.53 -4.50
CA LEU A 89 -12.14 -8.96 -5.54
C LEU A 89 -12.40 -10.47 -5.57
N CYS A 90 -11.66 -11.29 -4.80
CA CYS A 90 -11.73 -12.75 -4.82
C CYS A 90 -12.09 -13.37 -3.46
N ASP A 91 -12.45 -12.57 -2.47
CA ASP A 91 -12.84 -13.05 -1.14
C ASP A 91 -14.31 -13.51 -1.07
N THR A 92 -14.76 -13.93 0.11
CA THR A 92 -16.13 -14.42 0.35
C THR A 92 -17.17 -13.33 0.06
N ALA A 93 -16.85 -12.08 0.39
CA ALA A 93 -17.68 -10.90 0.11
C ALA A 93 -16.87 -9.83 -0.66
N PRO A 94 -16.65 -10.01 -1.98
CA PRO A 94 -15.91 -9.06 -2.77
C PRO A 94 -16.53 -7.65 -2.75
N ASP A 95 -15.69 -6.61 -2.72
CA ASP A 95 -16.14 -5.22 -2.75
C ASP A 95 -15.52 -4.44 -3.92
N PRO A 96 -16.12 -4.52 -5.11
CA PRO A 96 -15.62 -3.81 -6.30
C PRO A 96 -15.61 -2.28 -6.16
N ALA A 97 -16.51 -1.72 -5.37
CA ALA A 97 -16.59 -0.27 -5.16
C ALA A 97 -15.44 0.23 -4.29
N GLU A 98 -15.12 -0.49 -3.20
CA GLU A 98 -13.94 -0.22 -2.37
C GLU A 98 -12.66 -0.37 -3.21
N TYR A 99 -12.54 -1.48 -3.94
CA TYR A 99 -11.40 -1.71 -4.83
C TYR A 99 -11.20 -0.54 -5.82
N ALA A 100 -12.25 -0.12 -6.51
CA ALA A 100 -12.16 0.94 -7.52
C ALA A 100 -11.71 2.27 -6.91
N ALA A 101 -12.27 2.65 -5.77
CA ALA A 101 -11.91 3.87 -5.05
C ALA A 101 -10.45 3.83 -4.58
N ARG A 102 -10.04 2.78 -3.89
CA ARG A 102 -8.68 2.61 -3.40
C ARG A 102 -7.66 2.49 -4.53
N ASN A 103 -8.00 1.82 -5.63
CA ASN A 103 -7.11 1.73 -6.79
C ASN A 103 -6.83 3.10 -7.42
N LEU A 104 -7.84 3.94 -7.57
CA LEU A 104 -7.66 5.33 -8.02
C LEU A 104 -6.80 6.14 -7.04
N ALA A 105 -7.03 5.99 -5.75
CA ALA A 105 -6.21 6.63 -4.71
C ALA A 105 -4.76 6.18 -4.78
N ASN A 106 -4.49 4.88 -4.93
CA ASN A 106 -3.15 4.32 -5.08
C ASN A 106 -2.43 4.88 -6.31
N ILE A 107 -3.12 4.98 -7.45
CA ILE A 107 -2.55 5.56 -8.68
C ILE A 107 -2.18 7.04 -8.46
N ALA A 108 -3.08 7.83 -7.87
CA ALA A 108 -2.82 9.23 -7.56
C ALA A 108 -1.64 9.39 -6.59
N TRP A 109 -1.57 8.55 -5.54
CA TRP A 109 -0.47 8.56 -4.58
C TRP A 109 0.87 8.18 -5.22
N MET A 110 0.86 7.18 -6.07
CA MET A 110 2.05 6.77 -6.82
C MET A 110 2.56 7.90 -7.70
N GLN A 111 1.68 8.58 -8.45
CA GLN A 111 2.05 9.71 -9.31
C GLN A 111 2.66 10.86 -8.50
N THR A 112 2.01 11.26 -7.40
CA THR A 112 2.55 12.31 -6.51
C THR A 112 3.84 11.88 -5.82
N THR A 113 4.05 10.58 -5.60
CA THR A 113 5.30 10.04 -5.06
C THR A 113 6.45 10.21 -6.03
N PHE A 114 6.26 9.88 -7.30
CA PHE A 114 7.29 10.12 -8.33
C PHE A 114 7.60 11.61 -8.49
N GLN A 115 6.56 12.46 -8.48
CA GLN A 115 6.76 13.92 -8.55
C GLN A 115 7.56 14.44 -7.34
N ALA A 116 7.24 13.98 -6.14
CA ALA A 116 7.97 14.34 -4.93
C ALA A 116 9.43 13.87 -4.98
N ALA A 117 9.68 12.67 -5.50
CA ALA A 117 11.02 12.14 -5.66
C ALA A 117 11.86 12.97 -6.66
N LEU A 118 11.27 13.41 -7.77
CA LEU A 118 11.93 14.32 -8.72
C LEU A 118 12.28 15.65 -8.07
N THR A 119 11.33 16.26 -7.37
CA THR A 119 11.54 17.53 -6.67
C THR A 119 12.64 17.44 -5.62
N ARG A 120 12.72 16.32 -4.90
CA ARG A 120 13.74 16.05 -3.87
C ARG A 120 15.07 15.56 -4.45
N ARG A 121 15.13 15.33 -5.75
CA ARG A 121 16.29 14.73 -6.42
C ARG A 121 16.68 13.37 -5.82
N SER A 122 15.68 12.55 -5.47
CA SER A 122 15.92 11.23 -4.93
C SER A 122 16.61 10.33 -5.96
N ALA A 123 17.56 9.54 -5.51
CA ALA A 123 18.30 8.61 -6.37
C ALA A 123 17.42 7.45 -6.86
N ALA A 124 16.38 7.09 -6.09
CA ALA A 124 15.44 6.03 -6.42
C ALA A 124 14.07 6.27 -5.75
N VAL A 125 13.05 5.55 -6.24
CA VAL A 125 11.75 5.39 -5.59
C VAL A 125 11.57 3.93 -5.26
N MET A 126 11.12 3.63 -4.03
CA MET A 126 10.74 2.28 -3.61
C MET A 126 9.26 2.28 -3.24
N LEU A 127 8.47 1.48 -3.98
CA LEU A 127 7.07 1.23 -3.65
C LEU A 127 6.96 -0.08 -2.87
N ILE A 128 6.21 -0.05 -1.78
CA ILE A 128 6.04 -1.17 -0.85
C ILE A 128 4.57 -1.57 -0.86
N THR A 129 4.30 -2.83 -1.18
CA THR A 129 2.95 -3.42 -1.22
C THR A 129 3.00 -4.80 -0.57
N GLN A 130 1.87 -5.29 -0.08
CA GLN A 130 1.79 -6.66 0.44
C GLN A 130 1.75 -7.68 -0.72
N ALA A 131 0.95 -7.44 -1.74
CA ALA A 131 0.88 -8.30 -2.90
C ALA A 131 1.61 -7.71 -4.11
N THR A 132 2.10 -8.58 -4.98
CA THR A 132 2.64 -8.17 -6.28
C THR A 132 1.50 -7.70 -7.18
N PRO A 133 1.52 -6.48 -7.70
CA PRO A 133 0.50 -6.04 -8.66
C PRO A 133 0.44 -6.99 -9.87
N ALA A 134 -0.77 -7.37 -10.29
CA ALA A 134 -0.98 -8.26 -11.42
C ALA A 134 -0.29 -7.70 -12.68
N GLY A 135 0.50 -8.53 -13.35
CA GLY A 135 1.25 -8.15 -14.55
C GLY A 135 2.74 -7.91 -14.36
N ILE A 136 3.22 -7.72 -13.14
CA ILE A 136 4.66 -7.73 -12.85
C ILE A 136 5.08 -9.17 -12.56
N ARG A 137 5.16 -10.01 -13.60
CA ARG A 137 5.92 -11.25 -13.47
C ARG A 137 7.40 -10.88 -13.50
N PRO A 138 8.21 -11.33 -12.53
CA PRO A 138 9.65 -11.30 -12.69
C PRO A 138 9.98 -12.29 -13.82
N THR A 139 9.90 -11.84 -15.06
CA THR A 139 10.53 -12.56 -16.15
C THR A 139 12.01 -12.39 -15.94
N GLY A 140 12.74 -13.49 -15.77
CA GLY A 140 14.19 -13.51 -15.56
C GLY A 140 15.01 -12.99 -16.76
N ARG A 141 14.49 -12.06 -17.51
CA ARG A 141 15.17 -11.25 -18.50
C ARG A 141 14.98 -9.79 -18.12
N GLY A 142 16.09 -9.18 -17.73
CA GLY A 142 16.17 -7.81 -17.26
C GLY A 142 15.26 -6.84 -17.99
N LEU A 143 14.62 -5.97 -17.23
CA LEU A 143 13.89 -4.81 -17.74
C LEU A 143 14.77 -4.08 -18.78
N ARG A 144 14.38 -4.16 -20.04
CA ARG A 144 14.95 -3.29 -21.06
C ARG A 144 14.50 -1.87 -20.75
N CYS A 145 15.43 -1.06 -20.28
CA CYS A 145 15.22 0.36 -20.15
C CYS A 145 14.99 0.95 -21.55
N VAL A 146 13.75 1.38 -21.85
CA VAL A 146 13.42 2.09 -23.08
C VAL A 146 13.51 3.58 -22.79
N THR A 147 14.71 4.12 -22.66
CA THR A 147 14.96 5.55 -22.84
C THR A 147 16.37 5.77 -23.37
N ARG A 148 16.42 6.59 -24.42
CA ARG A 148 17.69 7.09 -24.96
C ARG A 148 18.40 7.94 -23.91
N ARG A 149 19.68 7.57 -23.67
CA ARG A 149 20.76 8.28 -23.01
C ARG A 149 20.81 8.26 -21.48
N ARG A 150 21.76 7.44 -21.00
CA ARG A 150 22.54 7.56 -19.75
C ARG A 150 21.75 7.62 -18.44
N TRP A 151 21.48 6.48 -17.87
CA TRP A 151 21.31 6.19 -16.44
C TRP A 151 20.56 4.87 -16.28
N CYS A 152 21.17 3.78 -16.70
CA CYS A 152 20.77 2.45 -16.27
C CYS A 152 22.01 1.75 -15.74
N ARG A 153 22.24 1.80 -14.44
CA ARG A 153 23.02 0.77 -13.76
C ARG A 153 22.06 -0.28 -13.23
N PRO A 154 22.34 -1.57 -13.44
CA PRO A 154 21.45 -2.64 -13.00
C PRO A 154 21.66 -2.85 -11.49
N THR A 155 20.68 -2.52 -10.67
CA THR A 155 20.37 -3.15 -9.38
C THR A 155 19.28 -2.34 -8.66
N ALA A 156 18.04 -2.62 -8.97
CA ALA A 156 16.95 -2.39 -8.03
C ALA A 156 16.11 -3.66 -8.02
N SER A 157 16.37 -4.52 -7.07
CA SER A 157 15.46 -5.59 -6.70
C SER A 157 14.24 -4.96 -6.05
N LEU A 158 13.07 -5.21 -6.62
CA LEU A 158 11.79 -4.93 -5.97
C LEU A 158 11.70 -5.88 -4.78
N MET A 159 11.93 -5.40 -3.59
CA MET A 159 11.84 -6.18 -2.37
C MET A 159 10.42 -6.03 -1.82
N ALA A 160 9.55 -7.00 -2.10
CA ALA A 160 8.30 -7.12 -1.37
C ALA A 160 8.64 -7.62 0.03
N ILE A 161 8.38 -6.79 1.04
CA ILE A 161 8.49 -7.21 2.44
C ILE A 161 7.11 -7.74 2.82
N THR A 162 6.99 -9.06 2.88
CA THR A 162 5.82 -9.69 3.50
C THR A 162 5.89 -9.48 5.00
N THR A 163 4.97 -8.70 5.53
CA THR A 163 4.80 -8.59 6.97
C THR A 163 3.96 -9.75 7.49
N SER A 164 4.35 -10.30 8.61
CA SER A 164 3.67 -11.40 9.28
C SER A 164 2.25 -11.00 9.69
N SER A 165 1.34 -11.91 9.45
CA SER A 165 -0.10 -11.83 9.73
C SER A 165 -0.45 -11.33 11.14
N ALA A 166 -1.08 -10.18 11.23
CA ALA A 166 -2.01 -9.94 12.31
C ALA A 166 -3.29 -10.75 12.00
N ARG A 167 -3.70 -11.61 12.91
CA ARG A 167 -4.99 -12.31 12.76
C ARG A 167 -6.11 -11.33 13.09
N CYS A 168 -7.25 -11.45 12.39
CA CYS A 168 -8.45 -10.69 12.73
C CYS A 168 -8.72 -10.81 14.24
N ALA A 169 -8.58 -9.71 14.97
CA ALA A 169 -8.80 -9.73 16.39
C ALA A 169 -10.30 -9.85 16.67
N THR A 170 -10.69 -10.89 17.38
CA THR A 170 -12.02 -10.97 18.00
C THR A 170 -12.10 -9.92 19.11
N LYS A 171 -13.18 -9.15 19.11
CA LYS A 171 -13.54 -8.32 20.27
C LYS A 171 -13.89 -9.17 21.46
#